data_dd57d39cf64cfa0a81f184223afdea12
#
_entry.id   dd57d39cf64cfa0a81f184223afdea12
#
_cell.length_a   1.000
_cell.length_b   1.000
_cell.length_c   1.000
_cell.angle_alpha   90.00
_cell.angle_beta   90.00
_cell.angle_gamma   90.00
#
_symmetry.space_group_name_H-M   'P 1'
#
loop_
_entity.id
_entity.type
_entity.pdbx_description
1 polymer ?
#
loop_
_entity_poly.entity_id
_entity_poly.type
_entity_poly.pdbx_seq_one_letter_code
_entity_poly.pdbx_strand_id
1 'polypeptide(L)'
;MKKNMIILGLLIILITAQPLGTQIIKPPKKEALSHKDATIKQLKENKKLAKKIAWVGYGWKGKDWVCIHNIIMKESRYDHLSKNKHSSAFGIGQRLTESSKDPTTQLLTIYKYIIHRYETPCNGWKFHQRHNYF
;
A
#
# COMPACT_ATOMS: atom_id res chain seq x y z
N MET A 1 -20.76 -90.10 -7.57
CA MET A 1 -20.43 -89.06 -6.60
C MET A 1 -19.42 -88.11 -7.21
N LYS A 2 -19.85 -86.93 -7.62
CA LYS A 2 -19.00 -85.93 -8.29
C LYS A 2 -18.41 -84.98 -7.26
N LYS A 3 -17.09 -84.92 -7.13
CA LYS A 3 -16.37 -83.98 -6.26
C LYS A 3 -16.25 -82.69 -7.00
N ASN A 4 -16.86 -81.61 -6.43
CA ASN A 4 -16.68 -80.23 -6.90
C ASN A 4 -15.39 -79.73 -6.34
N MET A 5 -14.43 -79.37 -7.22
CA MET A 5 -13.19 -78.75 -6.90
C MET A 5 -13.37 -77.20 -7.05
N ILE A 6 -13.37 -76.49 -5.91
CA ILE A 6 -13.46 -75.05 -5.88
C ILE A 6 -12.07 -74.51 -6.12
N ILE A 7 -11.84 -73.85 -7.26
CA ILE A 7 -10.61 -73.15 -7.55
C ILE A 7 -10.70 -71.76 -6.91
N LEU A 8 -9.93 -71.52 -5.88
CA LEU A 8 -9.82 -70.22 -5.23
C LEU A 8 -8.88 -69.33 -6.05
N GLY A 9 -9.42 -68.49 -6.87
CA GLY A 9 -8.65 -67.51 -7.63
C GLY A 9 -8.09 -66.41 -6.73
N LEU A 10 -6.78 -66.38 -6.59
CA LEU A 10 -6.06 -65.35 -5.84
C LEU A 10 -6.03 -64.09 -6.73
N LEU A 11 -6.86 -63.10 -6.38
CA LEU A 11 -6.86 -61.77 -7.07
C LEU A 11 -5.70 -60.94 -6.46
N ILE A 12 -4.59 -60.89 -7.21
CA ILE A 12 -3.47 -60.01 -6.86
C ILE A 12 -3.83 -58.59 -7.30
N ILE A 13 -4.20 -57.73 -6.37
CA ILE A 13 -4.40 -56.31 -6.61
C ILE A 13 -3.01 -55.62 -6.66
N LEU A 14 -2.54 -55.33 -7.85
CA LEU A 14 -1.36 -54.48 -8.08
C LEU A 14 -1.74 -53.03 -7.75
N ILE A 15 -1.38 -52.57 -6.54
CA ILE A 15 -1.46 -51.16 -6.16
C ILE A 15 -0.29 -50.45 -6.86
N THR A 16 -0.54 -49.81 -7.96
CA THR A 16 0.41 -48.89 -8.59
C THR A 16 0.44 -47.61 -7.78
N ALA A 17 1.54 -47.39 -7.02
CA ALA A 17 1.79 -46.14 -6.39
C ALA A 17 2.04 -45.07 -7.46
N GLN A 18 1.07 -44.17 -7.63
CA GLN A 18 1.27 -42.98 -8.46
C GLN A 18 2.18 -41.98 -7.73
N PRO A 19 3.18 -41.38 -8.42
CA PRO A 19 3.99 -40.34 -7.78
C PRO A 19 3.09 -39.14 -7.46
N LEU A 20 3.12 -38.70 -6.22
CA LEU A 20 2.54 -37.43 -5.76
C LEU A 20 3.24 -36.31 -6.54
N GLY A 21 2.65 -35.90 -7.65
CA GLY A 21 3.03 -34.66 -8.31
C GLY A 21 2.80 -33.53 -7.34
N THR A 22 3.87 -32.86 -6.93
CA THR A 22 3.81 -31.59 -6.20
C THR A 22 3.06 -30.58 -7.06
N GLN A 23 1.77 -30.45 -6.83
CA GLN A 23 0.95 -29.38 -7.38
C GLN A 23 1.48 -28.07 -6.78
N ILE A 24 2.21 -27.31 -7.58
CA ILE A 24 2.53 -25.92 -7.25
C ILE A 24 1.21 -25.17 -7.24
N ILE A 25 0.62 -25.02 -6.05
CA ILE A 25 -0.60 -24.24 -5.86
C ILE A 25 -0.20 -22.78 -6.10
N LYS A 26 -0.48 -22.27 -7.31
CA LYS A 26 -0.42 -20.83 -7.54
C LYS A 26 -1.38 -20.16 -6.57
N PRO A 27 -0.93 -19.13 -5.80
CA PRO A 27 -1.84 -18.41 -4.92
C PRO A 27 -3.02 -17.88 -5.75
N PRO A 28 -4.25 -18.02 -5.25
CA PRO A 28 -5.43 -17.66 -6.01
C PRO A 28 -5.41 -16.17 -6.32
N LYS A 29 -5.84 -15.80 -7.52
CA LYS A 29 -6.00 -14.42 -8.04
C LYS A 29 -6.75 -13.49 -7.05
N LYS A 30 -7.48 -14.07 -6.12
CA LYS A 30 -8.21 -13.40 -5.02
C LYS A 30 -7.31 -12.73 -3.98
N GLU A 31 -6.11 -13.27 -3.66
CA GLU A 31 -5.17 -12.64 -2.70
C GLU A 31 -4.52 -11.40 -3.29
N ALA A 32 -4.13 -11.41 -4.56
CA ALA A 32 -3.58 -10.24 -5.24
C ALA A 32 -4.60 -9.10 -5.35
N LEU A 33 -5.88 -9.42 -5.56
CA LEU A 33 -6.98 -8.46 -5.58
C LEU A 33 -7.23 -7.86 -4.18
N SER A 34 -7.22 -8.70 -3.14
CA SER A 34 -7.37 -8.29 -1.74
C SER A 34 -6.26 -7.34 -1.28
N HIS A 35 -5.01 -7.58 -1.66
CA HIS A 35 -3.89 -6.70 -1.32
C HIS A 35 -4.02 -5.33 -2.01
N LYS A 36 -4.44 -5.30 -3.28
CA LYS A 36 -4.69 -4.05 -4.02
C LYS A 36 -5.83 -3.24 -3.38
N ASP A 37 -6.90 -3.88 -2.99
CA ASP A 37 -8.05 -3.24 -2.34
C ASP A 37 -7.67 -2.68 -0.97
N ALA A 38 -6.87 -3.41 -0.17
CA ALA A 38 -6.34 -2.95 1.10
C ALA A 38 -5.45 -1.71 0.93
N THR A 39 -4.59 -1.69 -0.09
CA THR A 39 -3.75 -0.52 -0.42
C THR A 39 -4.61 0.69 -0.80
N ILE A 40 -5.59 0.54 -1.67
CA ILE A 40 -6.50 1.63 -2.07
C ILE A 40 -7.28 2.17 -0.86
N LYS A 41 -7.75 1.30 0.01
CA LYS A 41 -8.41 1.70 1.26
C LYS A 41 -7.49 2.55 2.13
N GLN A 42 -6.24 2.13 2.31
CA GLN A 42 -5.25 2.85 3.12
C GLN A 42 -4.96 4.26 2.56
N LEU A 43 -4.80 4.41 1.23
CA LEU A 43 -4.61 5.71 0.61
C LEU A 43 -5.79 6.65 0.83
N LYS A 44 -7.03 6.14 0.76
CA LYS A 44 -8.24 6.90 1.06
C LYS A 44 -8.29 7.35 2.52
N GLU A 45 -7.94 6.48 3.47
CA GLU A 45 -7.88 6.81 4.88
C GLU A 45 -6.81 7.86 5.18
N ASN A 46 -5.61 7.74 4.59
CA ASN A 46 -4.56 8.74 4.72
C ASN A 46 -5.00 10.11 4.18
N LYS A 47 -5.73 10.15 3.06
CA LYS A 47 -6.31 11.39 2.53
C LYS A 47 -7.33 12.02 3.47
N LYS A 48 -8.23 11.22 4.05
CA LYS A 48 -9.20 11.70 5.05
C LYS A 48 -8.51 12.27 6.29
N LEU A 49 -7.50 11.55 6.79
CA LEU A 49 -6.67 11.97 7.92
C LEU A 49 -5.97 13.30 7.63
N ALA A 50 -5.33 13.41 6.46
CA ALA A 50 -4.67 14.64 6.00
C ALA A 50 -5.64 15.83 5.99
N LYS A 51 -6.83 15.65 5.43
CA LYS A 51 -7.86 16.69 5.40
C LYS A 51 -8.31 17.09 6.81
N LYS A 52 -8.54 16.11 7.69
CA LYS A 52 -8.93 16.37 9.09
C LYS A 52 -7.88 17.18 9.82
N ILE A 53 -6.60 16.79 9.74
CA ILE A 53 -5.50 17.50 10.38
C ILE A 53 -5.36 18.92 9.82
N ALA A 54 -5.43 19.08 8.49
CA ALA A 54 -5.37 20.38 7.82
C ALA A 54 -6.48 21.32 8.32
N TRP A 55 -7.72 20.84 8.40
CA TRP A 55 -8.86 21.67 8.80
C TRP A 55 -8.88 21.98 10.28
N VAL A 56 -8.68 20.97 11.13
CA VAL A 56 -8.84 21.12 12.58
C VAL A 56 -7.58 21.69 13.21
N GLY A 57 -6.41 21.21 12.78
CA GLY A 57 -5.12 21.60 13.39
C GLY A 57 -4.54 22.90 12.85
N TYR A 58 -4.81 23.23 11.58
CA TYR A 58 -4.17 24.35 10.88
C TYR A 58 -5.15 25.35 10.26
N GLY A 59 -6.44 25.08 10.29
CA GLY A 59 -7.44 25.95 9.66
C GLY A 59 -7.38 25.97 8.12
N TRP A 60 -6.66 25.06 7.49
CA TRP A 60 -6.47 24.99 6.05
C TRP A 60 -7.69 24.39 5.36
N LYS A 61 -8.58 25.29 4.93
CA LYS A 61 -9.83 24.98 4.22
C LYS A 61 -9.79 25.55 2.79
N GLY A 62 -10.76 25.20 1.97
CA GLY A 62 -10.91 25.75 0.62
C GLY A 62 -9.61 25.70 -0.17
N LYS A 63 -9.08 26.87 -0.54
CA LYS A 63 -7.87 27.01 -1.37
C LYS A 63 -6.63 26.40 -0.74
N ASP A 64 -6.41 26.58 0.57
CA ASP A 64 -5.25 26.03 1.26
C ASP A 64 -5.28 24.50 1.27
N TRP A 65 -6.46 23.90 1.48
CA TRP A 65 -6.60 22.47 1.33
C TRP A 65 -6.28 21.98 -0.08
N VAL A 66 -6.73 22.69 -1.11
CA VAL A 66 -6.41 22.32 -2.51
C VAL A 66 -4.91 22.38 -2.77
N CYS A 67 -4.24 23.41 -2.27
CA CYS A 67 -2.80 23.58 -2.43
C CYS A 67 -2.00 22.43 -1.76
N ILE A 68 -2.30 22.11 -0.49
CA ILE A 68 -1.61 21.00 0.20
C ILE A 68 -1.97 19.63 -0.40
N HIS A 69 -3.21 19.45 -0.83
CA HIS A 69 -3.64 18.25 -1.54
C HIS A 69 -2.81 18.03 -2.80
N ASN A 70 -2.61 19.07 -3.60
CA ASN A 70 -1.82 18.98 -4.83
C ASN A 70 -0.35 18.64 -4.56
N ILE A 71 0.26 19.22 -3.51
CA ILE A 71 1.62 18.85 -3.09
C ILE A 71 1.68 17.35 -2.78
N ILE A 72 0.82 16.86 -1.87
CA ILE A 72 0.84 15.45 -1.45
C ILE A 72 0.56 14.50 -2.62
N MET A 73 -0.33 14.88 -3.54
CA MET A 73 -0.61 14.08 -4.74
C MET A 73 0.61 13.96 -5.65
N LYS A 74 1.45 14.98 -5.75
CA LYS A 74 2.70 14.95 -6.53
C LYS A 74 3.78 14.13 -5.82
N GLU A 75 3.89 14.22 -4.50
CA GLU A 75 4.93 13.56 -3.73
C GLU A 75 4.70 12.04 -3.61
N SER A 76 3.53 11.62 -3.15
CA SER A 76 3.30 10.21 -2.80
C SER A 76 1.92 9.67 -3.12
N ARG A 77 0.97 10.52 -3.52
CA ARG A 77 -0.46 10.19 -3.62
C ARG A 77 -1.04 9.66 -2.31
N TYR A 78 -0.59 10.18 -1.16
CA TYR A 78 -0.93 9.74 0.20
C TYR A 78 -0.36 8.39 0.62
N ASP A 79 0.62 7.84 -0.10
CA ASP A 79 1.26 6.60 0.29
C ASP A 79 2.33 6.86 1.37
N HIS A 80 2.01 6.48 2.61
CA HIS A 80 2.89 6.63 3.77
C HIS A 80 4.10 5.68 3.76
N LEU A 81 4.11 4.69 2.87
CA LEU A 81 5.23 3.76 2.68
C LEU A 81 6.00 4.01 1.39
N SER A 82 5.65 5.07 0.65
CA SER A 82 6.33 5.45 -0.59
C SER A 82 7.80 5.72 -0.36
N LYS A 83 8.65 5.11 -1.17
CA LYS A 83 10.11 5.30 -1.14
C LYS A 83 10.60 5.81 -2.48
N ASN A 84 11.44 6.83 -2.45
CA ASN A 84 12.14 7.26 -3.65
C ASN A 84 13.27 6.27 -3.99
N LYS A 85 13.40 5.90 -5.27
CA LYS A 85 14.42 4.93 -5.71
C LYS A 85 15.84 5.53 -5.77
N HIS A 86 15.94 6.85 -5.81
CA HIS A 86 17.19 7.58 -6.04
C HIS A 86 17.64 8.45 -4.87
N SER A 87 16.89 8.46 -3.78
CA SER A 87 17.20 9.26 -2.58
C SER A 87 16.65 8.61 -1.31
N SER A 88 16.93 9.20 -0.15
CA SER A 88 16.36 8.80 1.14
C SER A 88 14.93 9.32 1.38
N ALA A 89 14.32 9.99 0.38
CA ALA A 89 12.97 10.53 0.51
C ALA A 89 11.94 9.43 0.76
N PHE A 90 11.11 9.63 1.80
CA PHE A 90 10.18 8.63 2.28
C PHE A 90 8.84 9.24 2.71
N GLY A 91 7.78 8.43 2.63
CA GLY A 91 6.48 8.71 3.18
C GLY A 91 5.63 9.69 2.38
N ILE A 92 4.57 10.19 3.02
CA ILE A 92 3.55 11.06 2.40
C ILE A 92 4.15 12.32 1.79
N GLY A 93 5.12 12.92 2.46
CA GLY A 93 5.75 14.17 2.03
C GLY A 93 7.07 13.99 1.31
N GLN A 94 7.52 12.77 1.04
CA GLN A 94 8.80 12.47 0.40
C GLN A 94 9.98 13.26 1.01
N ARG A 95 10.02 13.33 2.34
CA ARG A 95 11.07 14.08 3.05
C ARG A 95 12.32 13.23 3.24
N LEU A 96 13.49 13.84 3.05
CA LEU A 96 14.79 13.17 3.17
C LEU A 96 15.09 12.66 4.60
N THR A 97 14.54 13.32 5.62
CA THR A 97 14.74 12.99 7.04
C THR A 97 13.57 12.23 7.66
N GLU A 98 12.59 11.81 6.85
CA GLU A 98 11.43 11.08 7.37
C GLU A 98 11.80 9.62 7.65
N SER A 99 11.59 9.18 8.88
CA SER A 99 11.83 7.81 9.34
C SER A 99 10.56 7.13 9.88
N SER A 100 9.54 7.92 10.21
CA SER A 100 8.29 7.40 10.75
C SER A 100 7.46 6.70 9.67
N LYS A 101 6.87 5.57 10.03
CA LYS A 101 5.86 4.88 9.20
C LYS A 101 4.42 5.26 9.59
N ASP A 102 4.24 6.08 10.61
CA ASP A 102 2.91 6.53 11.03
C ASP A 102 2.44 7.71 10.16
N PRO A 103 1.29 7.58 9.47
CA PRO A 103 0.76 8.63 8.61
C PRO A 103 0.50 9.95 9.34
N THR A 104 0.09 9.91 10.60
CA THR A 104 -0.18 11.12 11.40
C THR A 104 1.10 11.91 11.62
N THR A 105 2.15 11.23 12.04
CA THR A 105 3.48 11.83 12.25
C THR A 105 4.01 12.45 10.97
N GLN A 106 3.94 11.75 9.85
CA GLN A 106 4.37 12.24 8.54
C GLN A 106 3.60 13.50 8.13
N LEU A 107 2.27 13.52 8.31
CA LEU A 107 1.43 14.67 7.96
C LEU A 107 1.74 15.88 8.84
N LEU A 108 1.94 15.69 10.13
CA LEU A 108 2.33 16.79 11.04
C LEU A 108 3.71 17.34 10.67
N THR A 109 4.65 16.49 10.30
CA THR A 109 6.00 16.90 9.87
C THR A 109 5.94 17.73 8.59
N ILE A 110 5.20 17.31 7.57
CA ILE A 110 5.09 18.07 6.33
C ILE A 110 4.36 19.39 6.52
N TYR A 111 3.31 19.45 7.35
CA TYR A 111 2.56 20.67 7.59
C TYR A 111 3.37 21.73 8.36
N LYS A 112 4.12 21.30 9.39
CA LYS A 112 5.08 22.16 10.08
C LYS A 112 6.15 22.70 9.14
N TYR A 113 6.67 21.85 8.25
CA TYR A 113 7.65 22.27 7.26
C TYR A 113 7.09 23.33 6.31
N ILE A 114 5.86 23.16 5.83
CA ILE A 114 5.21 24.13 4.94
C ILE A 114 5.06 25.49 5.62
N ILE A 115 4.60 25.51 6.86
CA ILE A 115 4.50 26.78 7.62
C ILE A 115 5.87 27.42 7.77
N HIS A 116 6.86 26.66 8.21
CA HIS A 116 8.20 27.21 8.47
C HIS A 116 8.87 27.75 7.21
N ARG A 117 8.71 27.08 6.06
CA ARG A 117 9.44 27.42 4.84
C ARG A 117 8.66 28.35 3.90
N TYR A 118 7.35 28.17 3.83
CA TYR A 118 6.51 28.84 2.84
C TYR A 118 5.39 29.67 3.44
N GLU A 119 5.19 29.63 4.75
CA GLU A 119 4.14 30.32 5.50
C GLU A 119 2.74 29.77 5.20
N THR A 120 2.42 29.47 3.94
CA THR A 120 1.11 28.95 3.53
C THR A 120 1.24 27.75 2.58
N PRO A 121 0.24 26.86 2.55
CA PRO A 121 0.21 25.76 1.58
C PRO A 121 0.30 26.23 0.12
N CYS A 122 -0.34 27.34 -0.21
CA CYS A 122 -0.36 27.84 -1.59
C CYS A 122 0.97 28.47 -2.02
N ASN A 123 1.73 29.04 -1.12
CA ASN A 123 3.10 29.45 -1.43
C ASN A 123 3.99 28.22 -1.68
N GLY A 124 3.84 27.16 -0.86
CA GLY A 124 4.52 25.89 -1.07
C GLY A 124 4.16 25.25 -2.42
N TRP A 125 2.88 25.27 -2.78
CA TRP A 125 2.43 24.76 -4.08
C TRP A 125 3.00 25.54 -5.26
N LYS A 126 3.01 26.88 -5.18
CA LYS A 126 3.65 27.74 -6.22
C LYS A 126 5.14 27.44 -6.38
N PHE A 127 5.84 27.21 -5.25
CA PHE A 127 7.24 26.82 -5.29
C PHE A 127 7.40 25.44 -5.96
N HIS A 128 6.62 24.46 -5.57
CA HIS A 128 6.63 23.13 -6.14
C HIS A 128 6.39 23.13 -7.67
N GLN A 129 5.44 23.92 -8.13
CA GLN A 129 5.14 24.02 -9.57
C GLN A 129 6.32 24.55 -10.39
N ARG A 130 7.19 25.38 -9.80
CA ARG A 130 8.37 25.93 -10.46
C ARG A 130 9.59 25.05 -10.39
N HIS A 131 9.74 24.30 -9.31
CA HIS A 131 10.96 23.56 -9.00
C HIS A 131 10.80 22.04 -9.02
N ASN A 132 9.58 21.50 -9.05
CA ASN A 132 9.24 20.06 -8.94
C ASN A 132 9.70 19.39 -7.62
N TYR A 133 9.90 20.18 -6.56
CA TYR A 133 10.12 19.72 -5.18
C TYR A 133 9.64 20.82 -4.22
N PHE A 134 9.61 20.50 -2.92
CA PHE A 134 9.29 21.50 -1.89
C PHE A 134 10.09 21.30 -0.60
#